data_0e1ce02ead066f81c498f99b13a65273
#
_entry.id   0e1ce02ead066f81c498f99b13a65273
#
_cell.length_a   1.000
_cell.length_b   1.000
_cell.length_c   1.000
_cell.angle_alpha   90.00
_cell.angle_beta   90.00
_cell.angle_gamma   90.00
#
_symmetry.space_group_name_H-M   'P 1'
#
loop_
_entity.id
_entity.type
_entity.pdbx_description
1 polymer ?
#
loop_
_entity_poly.entity_id
_entity_poly.type
_entity_poly.pdbx_seq_one_letter_code
_entity_poly.pdbx_strand_id
1 'polypeptide(L)'
;MTSKEIFDSSKEAEVFDFTMRTTSNDLKRVNTYGDASYISTDQELPYDNEKDELSSVEIFVAGIMESMILTIIREAKIARAELDEIEGRASVRVTNPLRTLKVVGVEESPIIENIKIKIYYYIDDFTHEEGEKFMRKAIERDPVYQGVKEGFKIDVEFLF
;
A
#
# COMPACT_ATOMS: atom_id res chain seq x y z
N MET A 1 -10.80 41.08 9.34
CA MET A 1 -9.85 41.14 8.20
C MET A 1 -9.47 39.72 7.84
N THR A 2 -10.08 39.18 6.85
CA THR A 2 -9.80 37.86 6.31
C THR A 2 -8.59 37.94 5.42
N SER A 3 -7.48 37.39 5.88
CA SER A 3 -6.29 37.18 5.05
C SER A 3 -6.69 36.13 4.01
N LYS A 4 -6.92 36.54 2.78
CA LYS A 4 -6.84 35.66 1.62
C LYS A 4 -5.40 35.17 1.56
N GLU A 5 -5.16 33.92 1.99
CA GLU A 5 -3.96 33.21 1.60
C GLU A 5 -3.97 33.14 0.08
N ILE A 6 -3.03 33.85 -0.52
CA ILE A 6 -2.80 33.78 -1.98
C ILE A 6 -2.24 32.36 -2.20
N PHE A 7 -3.10 31.49 -2.72
CA PHE A 7 -2.70 30.16 -3.17
C PHE A 7 -1.63 30.35 -4.25
N ASP A 8 -0.41 30.02 -3.91
CA ASP A 8 0.71 30.00 -4.85
C ASP A 8 0.63 28.71 -5.67
N SER A 9 0.06 28.80 -6.87
CA SER A 9 -0.13 27.67 -7.78
C SER A 9 1.18 26.96 -8.17
N SER A 10 2.34 27.56 -7.96
CA SER A 10 3.63 26.93 -8.19
C SER A 10 3.96 25.90 -7.10
N LYS A 11 3.47 26.10 -5.87
CA LYS A 11 3.65 25.18 -4.75
C LYS A 11 2.68 24.01 -4.78
N GLU A 12 1.49 24.16 -5.36
CA GLU A 12 0.52 23.07 -5.54
C GLU A 12 1.06 21.95 -6.43
N ALA A 13 2.00 22.25 -7.34
CA ALA A 13 2.65 21.23 -8.17
C ALA A 13 3.74 20.43 -7.43
N GLU A 14 4.27 20.96 -6.32
CA GLU A 14 5.36 20.35 -5.56
C GLU A 14 4.87 19.55 -4.34
N VAL A 15 3.73 19.94 -3.76
CA VAL A 15 3.18 19.34 -2.53
C VAL A 15 1.69 19.09 -2.67
N PHE A 16 1.26 17.92 -2.24
CA PHE A 16 -0.16 17.56 -2.14
C PHE A 16 -0.46 17.09 -0.71
N ASP A 17 -1.35 17.80 -0.03
CA ASP A 17 -1.75 17.50 1.34
C ASP A 17 -3.19 16.97 1.37
N PHE A 18 -3.43 15.98 2.21
CA PHE A 18 -4.77 15.49 2.53
C PHE A 18 -4.86 15.06 3.99
N THR A 19 -6.06 14.95 4.50
CA THR A 19 -6.32 14.54 5.87
C THR A 19 -7.27 13.35 5.92
N MET A 20 -7.11 12.53 6.96
CA MET A 20 -8.00 11.43 7.26
C MET A 20 -8.41 11.50 8.72
N ARG A 21 -9.57 10.93 9.05
CA ARG A 21 -10.10 10.89 10.42
C ARG A 21 -10.47 9.46 10.78
N THR A 22 -9.93 8.98 11.90
CA THR A 22 -10.24 7.65 12.43
C THR A 22 -11.02 7.78 13.75
N THR A 23 -12.11 7.02 13.89
CA THR A 23 -12.95 6.98 15.09
C THR A 23 -13.36 5.57 15.46
N SER A 24 -13.69 5.38 16.72
CA SER A 24 -14.41 4.20 17.22
C SER A 24 -15.55 4.67 18.12
N ASN A 25 -16.79 4.32 17.76
CA ASN A 25 -17.96 4.68 18.54
C ASN A 25 -18.29 3.64 19.63
N ASP A 26 -17.90 2.39 19.42
CA ASP A 26 -18.17 1.25 20.28
C ASP A 26 -16.92 0.72 21.01
N LEU A 27 -15.76 1.31 20.77
CA LEU A 27 -14.44 0.90 21.26
C LEU A 27 -14.06 -0.56 20.87
N LYS A 28 -14.63 -1.05 19.78
CA LYS A 28 -14.34 -2.38 19.20
C LYS A 28 -13.89 -2.25 17.77
N ARG A 29 -14.69 -1.56 16.96
CA ARG A 29 -14.46 -1.32 15.55
C ARG A 29 -13.93 0.08 15.32
N VAL A 30 -12.99 0.22 14.42
CA VAL A 30 -12.41 1.50 13.97
C VAL A 30 -12.88 1.79 12.56
N ASN A 31 -13.29 3.03 12.32
CA ASN A 31 -13.65 3.52 10.99
C ASN A 31 -12.71 4.66 10.61
N THR A 32 -12.07 4.56 9.47
CA THR A 32 -11.22 5.63 8.93
C THR A 32 -11.87 6.23 7.70
N TYR A 33 -12.10 7.51 7.75
CA TYR A 33 -12.82 8.29 6.74
C TYR A 33 -11.84 9.11 5.89
N GLY A 34 -11.98 9.02 4.56
CA GLY A 34 -11.54 10.01 3.62
C GLY A 34 -12.68 10.97 3.28
N ASP A 35 -12.54 11.73 2.19
CA ASP A 35 -13.56 12.73 1.81
C ASP A 35 -14.88 12.09 1.37
N ALA A 36 -14.84 10.99 0.62
CA ALA A 36 -16.02 10.40 -0.02
C ALA A 36 -16.32 8.94 0.42
N SER A 37 -15.41 8.31 1.16
CA SER A 37 -15.54 6.90 1.54
C SER A 37 -14.85 6.59 2.86
N TYR A 38 -15.06 5.39 3.37
CA TYR A 38 -14.40 4.93 4.59
C TYR A 38 -14.00 3.46 4.49
N ILE A 39 -13.04 3.08 5.31
CA ILE A 39 -12.67 1.68 5.58
C ILE A 39 -12.95 1.38 7.05
N SER A 40 -13.21 0.10 7.35
CA SER A 40 -13.54 -0.38 8.68
C SER A 40 -12.74 -1.62 9.02
N THR A 41 -12.25 -1.72 10.26
CA THR A 41 -11.59 -2.92 10.77
C THR A 41 -11.77 -3.05 12.28
N ASP A 42 -11.67 -4.27 12.79
CA ASP A 42 -11.77 -4.57 14.23
C ASP A 42 -10.59 -5.40 14.75
N GLN A 43 -9.58 -5.62 13.91
CA GLN A 43 -8.38 -6.39 14.28
C GLN A 43 -7.09 -5.84 13.62
N GLU A 44 -5.98 -5.99 14.31
CA GLU A 44 -4.66 -5.57 13.81
C GLU A 44 -4.05 -6.59 12.85
N LEU A 45 -4.21 -7.89 13.15
CA LEU A 45 -3.71 -9.00 12.37
C LEU A 45 -4.86 -9.94 11.99
N PRO A 46 -4.78 -10.70 10.89
CA PRO A 46 -5.84 -11.60 10.45
C PRO A 46 -5.86 -12.90 11.26
N TYR A 47 -6.13 -12.80 12.57
CA TYR A 47 -6.23 -13.96 13.45
C TYR A 47 -7.47 -14.82 13.20
N ASP A 48 -8.54 -14.20 12.69
CA ASP A 48 -9.81 -14.83 12.43
C ASP A 48 -10.10 -14.86 10.93
N ASN A 49 -10.00 -16.05 10.36
CA ASN A 49 -10.22 -16.28 8.93
C ASN A 49 -11.70 -16.23 8.52
N GLU A 50 -12.62 -16.21 9.48
CA GLU A 50 -14.07 -16.11 9.22
C GLU A 50 -14.54 -14.66 9.06
N LYS A 51 -13.66 -13.68 9.27
CA LYS A 51 -13.99 -12.27 9.10
C LYS A 51 -13.89 -11.83 7.65
N ASP A 52 -14.90 -11.09 7.22
CA ASP A 52 -15.01 -10.55 5.86
C ASP A 52 -14.18 -9.26 5.65
N GLU A 53 -13.61 -8.70 6.72
CA GLU A 53 -12.89 -7.43 6.68
C GLU A 53 -11.38 -7.64 6.82
N LEU A 54 -10.63 -6.83 6.10
CA LEU A 54 -9.17 -6.81 6.21
C LEU A 54 -8.74 -6.25 7.57
N SER A 55 -7.71 -6.85 8.16
CA SER A 55 -7.01 -6.30 9.32
C SER A 55 -6.23 -5.03 8.97
N SER A 56 -5.82 -4.25 9.98
CA SER A 56 -5.05 -3.03 9.73
C SER A 56 -3.70 -3.28 9.05
N VAL A 57 -3.03 -4.40 9.34
CA VAL A 57 -1.80 -4.80 8.65
C VAL A 57 -2.08 -5.15 7.18
N GLU A 58 -3.17 -5.87 6.90
CA GLU A 58 -3.58 -6.16 5.52
C GLU A 58 -3.94 -4.89 4.75
N ILE A 59 -4.66 -3.95 5.36
CA ILE A 59 -4.97 -2.63 4.76
C ILE A 59 -3.69 -1.85 4.44
N PHE A 60 -2.70 -1.87 5.33
CA PHE A 60 -1.40 -1.24 5.10
C PHE A 60 -0.68 -1.84 3.88
N VAL A 61 -0.61 -3.16 3.80
CA VAL A 61 0.03 -3.87 2.68
C VAL A 61 -0.76 -3.71 1.39
N ALA A 62 -2.09 -3.75 1.47
CA ALA A 62 -2.97 -3.48 0.32
C ALA A 62 -2.71 -2.09 -0.26
N GLY A 63 -2.57 -1.06 0.58
CA GLY A 63 -2.24 0.29 0.13
C GLY A 63 -0.93 0.36 -0.65
N ILE A 64 0.10 -0.39 -0.23
CA ILE A 64 1.38 -0.48 -0.96
C ILE A 64 1.17 -1.14 -2.33
N MET A 65 0.53 -2.31 -2.37
CA MET A 65 0.31 -3.04 -3.64
C MET A 65 -0.58 -2.29 -4.62
N GLU A 66 -1.70 -1.75 -4.14
CA GLU A 66 -2.64 -0.99 -4.97
C GLU A 66 -1.98 0.24 -5.58
N SER A 67 -1.18 0.97 -4.79
CA SER A 67 -0.44 2.14 -5.28
C SER A 67 0.55 1.74 -6.38
N MET A 68 1.31 0.67 -6.19
CA MET A 68 2.24 0.15 -7.19
C MET A 68 1.53 -0.24 -8.49
N ILE A 69 0.44 -1.00 -8.40
CA ILE A 69 -0.33 -1.45 -9.56
C ILE A 69 -0.96 -0.27 -10.29
N LEU A 70 -1.58 0.66 -9.58
CA LEU A 70 -2.16 1.88 -10.17
C LEU A 70 -1.09 2.72 -10.88
N THR A 71 0.09 2.83 -10.30
CA THR A 71 1.22 3.53 -10.92
C THR A 71 1.68 2.83 -12.19
N ILE A 72 1.82 1.51 -12.17
CA ILE A 72 2.18 0.71 -13.37
C ILE A 72 1.14 0.90 -14.48
N ILE A 73 -0.15 0.79 -14.16
CA ILE A 73 -1.25 1.00 -15.13
C ILE A 73 -1.17 2.40 -15.74
N ARG A 74 -0.93 3.41 -14.92
CA ARG A 74 -0.78 4.79 -15.40
C ARG A 74 0.43 4.93 -16.34
N GLU A 75 1.58 4.41 -15.96
CA GLU A 75 2.79 4.47 -16.78
C GLU A 75 2.64 3.69 -18.10
N ALA A 76 1.97 2.54 -18.07
CA ALA A 76 1.64 1.79 -19.29
C ALA A 76 0.77 2.61 -20.26
N LYS A 77 -0.27 3.28 -19.75
CA LYS A 77 -1.11 4.16 -20.54
C LYS A 77 -0.33 5.34 -21.14
N ILE A 78 0.55 5.96 -20.37
CA ILE A 78 1.40 7.07 -20.84
C ILE A 78 2.35 6.60 -21.93
N ALA A 79 2.94 5.41 -21.77
CA ALA A 79 3.83 4.80 -22.73
C ALA A 79 3.11 4.20 -23.95
N ARG A 80 1.77 4.15 -23.94
CA ARG A 80 0.94 3.47 -24.94
C ARG A 80 1.28 1.98 -25.08
N ALA A 81 1.73 1.36 -23.99
CA ALA A 81 1.98 -0.05 -23.90
C ALA A 81 0.68 -0.78 -23.53
N GLU A 82 0.39 -1.86 -24.24
CA GLU A 82 -0.82 -2.67 -23.98
C GLU A 82 -0.55 -3.64 -22.84
N LEU A 83 -1.04 -3.29 -21.65
CA LEU A 83 -1.01 -4.13 -20.46
C LEU A 83 -2.34 -4.87 -20.37
N ASP A 84 -2.32 -6.20 -20.60
CA ASP A 84 -3.53 -7.01 -20.62
C ASP A 84 -3.98 -7.42 -19.23
N GLU A 85 -3.05 -7.95 -18.45
CA GLU A 85 -3.32 -8.43 -17.09
C GLU A 85 -2.25 -7.93 -16.12
N ILE A 86 -2.67 -7.69 -14.88
CA ILE A 86 -1.77 -7.41 -13.77
C ILE A 86 -2.38 -7.92 -12.46
N GLU A 87 -1.62 -8.73 -11.73
CA GLU A 87 -2.00 -9.26 -10.42
C GLU A 87 -0.87 -9.06 -9.42
N GLY A 88 -1.18 -8.55 -8.23
CA GLY A 88 -0.25 -8.48 -7.11
C GLY A 88 -0.57 -9.53 -6.05
N ARG A 89 0.48 -10.21 -5.55
CA ARG A 89 0.40 -11.09 -4.39
C ARG A 89 1.43 -10.70 -3.35
N ALA A 90 1.00 -10.55 -2.10
CA ALA A 90 1.90 -10.24 -0.99
C ALA A 90 2.02 -11.41 -0.01
N SER A 91 3.24 -11.59 0.50
CA SER A 91 3.53 -12.41 1.68
C SER A 91 4.18 -11.53 2.73
N VAL A 92 3.62 -11.51 3.92
CA VAL A 92 4.04 -10.64 5.02
C VAL A 92 4.50 -11.48 6.19
N ARG A 93 5.65 -11.13 6.76
CA ARG A 93 6.12 -11.72 8.01
C ARG A 93 5.99 -10.71 9.13
N VAL A 94 5.24 -11.09 10.16
CA VAL A 94 5.14 -10.38 11.43
C VAL A 94 5.80 -11.23 12.51
N THR A 95 6.76 -10.66 13.23
CA THR A 95 7.40 -11.32 14.38
C THR A 95 6.65 -10.97 15.66
N ASN A 96 6.73 -11.86 16.65
CA ASN A 96 6.13 -11.70 17.98
C ASN A 96 4.61 -11.35 17.97
N PRO A 97 3.79 -11.96 17.10
CA PRO A 97 2.37 -11.58 16.96
C PRO A 97 1.58 -11.82 18.26
N LEU A 98 1.98 -12.81 19.06
CA LEU A 98 1.32 -13.15 20.33
C LEU A 98 1.46 -12.06 21.41
N ARG A 99 2.37 -11.11 21.22
CA ARG A 99 2.49 -9.96 22.11
C ARG A 99 1.24 -9.08 22.08
N THR A 100 0.58 -8.98 20.95
CA THR A 100 -0.69 -8.25 20.81
C THR A 100 -1.80 -8.88 21.64
N LEU A 101 -1.74 -10.21 21.86
CA LEU A 101 -2.67 -10.98 22.65
C LEU A 101 -2.25 -11.10 24.14
N LYS A 102 -1.16 -10.42 24.54
CA LYS A 102 -0.62 -10.43 25.90
C LYS A 102 -0.30 -11.84 26.43
N VAL A 103 0.16 -12.72 25.55
CA VAL A 103 0.60 -14.06 25.92
C VAL A 103 1.83 -13.98 26.83
N VAL A 104 1.79 -14.69 27.97
CA VAL A 104 2.87 -14.71 28.97
C VAL A 104 4.15 -15.29 28.34
N GLY A 105 5.29 -14.62 28.59
CA GLY A 105 6.59 -15.04 28.08
C GLY A 105 6.97 -14.47 26.71
N VAL A 106 6.10 -13.68 26.10
CA VAL A 106 6.41 -12.93 24.86
C VAL A 106 6.62 -11.46 25.22
N GLU A 107 7.87 -11.01 25.30
CA GLU A 107 8.24 -9.67 25.76
C GLU A 107 8.62 -8.73 24.60
N GLU A 108 9.13 -9.28 23.50
CA GLU A 108 9.54 -8.50 22.33
C GLU A 108 8.34 -7.93 21.58
N SER A 109 8.52 -6.73 21.03
CA SER A 109 7.47 -6.04 20.27
C SER A 109 7.13 -6.75 18.96
N PRO A 110 5.86 -6.77 18.54
CA PRO A 110 5.49 -7.24 17.22
C PRO A 110 5.98 -6.27 16.15
N ILE A 111 6.57 -6.80 15.09
CA ILE A 111 7.14 -6.00 13.98
C ILE A 111 6.78 -6.66 12.66
N ILE A 112 6.42 -5.86 11.66
CA ILE A 112 6.42 -6.28 10.26
C ILE A 112 7.87 -6.35 9.81
N GLU A 113 8.40 -7.57 9.70
CA GLU A 113 9.82 -7.80 9.39
C GLU A 113 10.12 -7.76 7.90
N ASN A 114 9.23 -8.34 7.10
CA ASN A 114 9.45 -8.50 5.66
C ASN A 114 8.11 -8.50 4.91
N ILE A 115 8.10 -7.81 3.77
CA ILE A 115 7.00 -7.81 2.82
C ILE A 115 7.55 -8.26 1.47
N LYS A 116 7.08 -9.40 0.96
CA LYS A 116 7.41 -9.88 -0.39
C LYS A 116 6.23 -9.63 -1.29
N ILE A 117 6.43 -8.91 -2.39
CA ILE A 117 5.41 -8.61 -3.37
C ILE A 117 5.82 -9.23 -4.70
N LYS A 118 4.94 -10.07 -5.25
CA LYS A 118 5.05 -10.62 -6.59
C LYS A 118 4.01 -9.95 -7.47
N ILE A 119 4.45 -9.36 -8.57
CA ILE A 119 3.57 -8.75 -9.56
C ILE A 119 3.66 -9.59 -10.84
N TYR A 120 2.55 -10.26 -11.15
CA TYR A 120 2.34 -10.98 -12.39
C TYR A 120 1.73 -10.05 -13.40
N TYR A 121 2.23 -10.05 -14.62
CA TYR A 121 1.75 -9.17 -15.67
C TYR A 121 1.95 -9.76 -17.04
N TYR A 122 1.16 -9.29 -17.99
CA TYR A 122 1.37 -9.53 -19.41
C TYR A 122 1.30 -8.19 -20.14
N ILE A 123 2.31 -7.89 -20.93
CA ILE A 123 2.43 -6.66 -21.71
C ILE A 123 2.85 -7.01 -23.13
N ASP A 124 2.08 -6.55 -24.11
CA ASP A 124 2.31 -6.85 -25.51
C ASP A 124 3.58 -6.19 -26.04
N ASP A 125 4.19 -6.85 -27.03
CA ASP A 125 5.37 -6.36 -27.76
C ASP A 125 6.64 -6.13 -26.94
N PHE A 126 6.66 -6.60 -25.66
CA PHE A 126 7.84 -6.54 -24.80
C PHE A 126 8.45 -7.92 -24.63
N THR A 127 9.78 -7.98 -24.61
CA THR A 127 10.49 -9.14 -24.07
C THR A 127 10.40 -9.16 -22.55
N HIS A 128 10.70 -10.29 -21.92
CA HIS A 128 10.76 -10.39 -20.45
C HIS A 128 11.66 -9.31 -19.83
N GLU A 129 12.83 -9.10 -20.41
CA GLU A 129 13.80 -8.11 -19.90
C GLU A 129 13.27 -6.67 -20.03
N GLU A 130 12.68 -6.35 -21.17
CA GLU A 130 12.07 -5.02 -21.40
C GLU A 130 10.88 -4.78 -20.47
N GLY A 131 10.04 -5.80 -20.28
CA GLY A 131 8.90 -5.74 -19.36
C GLY A 131 9.35 -5.53 -17.92
N GLU A 132 10.30 -6.31 -17.42
CA GLU A 132 10.82 -6.14 -16.06
C GLU A 132 11.44 -4.75 -15.85
N LYS A 133 12.25 -4.28 -16.81
CA LYS A 133 12.84 -2.94 -16.77
C LYS A 133 11.77 -1.84 -16.76
N PHE A 134 10.72 -2.01 -17.54
CA PHE A 134 9.58 -1.08 -17.56
C PHE A 134 8.88 -1.04 -16.19
N MET A 135 8.56 -2.21 -15.61
CA MET A 135 7.91 -2.32 -14.31
C MET A 135 8.74 -1.69 -13.19
N ARG A 136 10.03 -1.97 -13.14
CA ARG A 136 10.94 -1.37 -12.15
C ARG A 136 10.99 0.14 -12.26
N LYS A 137 11.08 0.67 -13.48
CA LYS A 137 11.06 2.11 -13.72
C LYS A 137 9.72 2.75 -13.38
N ALA A 138 8.62 2.04 -13.61
CA ALA A 138 7.29 2.53 -13.27
C ALA A 138 7.14 2.75 -11.76
N ILE A 139 7.53 1.79 -10.92
CA ILE A 139 7.41 1.90 -9.46
C ILE A 139 8.35 2.94 -8.81
N GLU A 140 9.37 3.42 -9.53
CA GLU A 140 10.17 4.57 -9.07
C GLU A 140 9.32 5.85 -8.93
N ARG A 141 8.16 5.90 -9.58
CA ARG A 141 7.20 7.02 -9.52
C ARG A 141 6.04 6.78 -8.55
N ASP A 142 6.07 5.67 -7.83
CA ASP A 142 5.06 5.35 -6.84
C ASP A 142 5.34 6.03 -5.50
N PRO A 143 4.46 6.95 -5.02
CA PRO A 143 4.73 7.70 -3.80
C PRO A 143 4.70 6.84 -2.54
N VAL A 144 3.86 5.80 -2.49
CA VAL A 144 3.77 4.91 -1.33
C VAL A 144 4.99 4.02 -1.25
N TYR A 145 5.33 3.33 -2.34
CA TYR A 145 6.53 2.48 -2.39
C TYR A 145 7.81 3.26 -2.08
N GLN A 146 7.99 4.43 -2.71
CA GLN A 146 9.15 5.29 -2.46
C GLN A 146 9.23 5.76 -1.00
N GLY A 147 8.09 6.04 -0.38
CA GLY A 147 8.01 6.48 1.01
C GLY A 147 8.33 5.39 2.04
N VAL A 148 8.00 4.12 1.73
CA VAL A 148 8.13 3.02 2.72
C VAL A 148 9.32 2.10 2.48
N LYS A 149 9.91 2.05 1.28
CA LYS A 149 10.96 1.09 0.90
C LYS A 149 12.21 1.12 1.78
N GLU A 150 12.56 2.29 2.32
CA GLU A 150 13.73 2.47 3.19
C GLU A 150 13.44 2.05 4.65
N GLY A 151 12.18 2.16 5.08
CA GLY A 151 11.76 1.81 6.45
C GLY A 151 11.36 0.34 6.61
N PHE A 152 11.00 -0.32 5.51
CA PHE A 152 10.58 -1.72 5.47
C PHE A 152 11.43 -2.49 4.47
N LYS A 153 11.73 -3.73 4.81
CA LYS A 153 12.31 -4.65 3.84
C LYS A 153 11.21 -5.13 2.90
N ILE A 154 11.14 -4.53 1.71
CA ILE A 154 10.18 -4.86 0.67
C ILE A 154 10.92 -5.49 -0.51
N ASP A 155 10.68 -6.76 -0.75
CA ASP A 155 11.21 -7.50 -1.90
C ASP A 155 10.15 -7.52 -3.01
N VAL A 156 10.45 -6.98 -4.17
CA VAL A 156 9.54 -6.94 -5.31
C VAL A 156 10.07 -7.81 -6.43
N GLU A 157 9.26 -8.74 -6.88
CA GLU A 157 9.52 -9.64 -8.00
C GLU A 157 8.48 -9.40 -9.09
N PHE A 158 8.94 -9.20 -10.32
CA PHE A 158 8.08 -9.08 -11.49
C PHE A 158 8.11 -10.37 -12.30
N LEU A 159 6.95 -10.88 -12.64
CA LEU A 159 6.75 -12.15 -13.32
C LEU A 159 5.92 -11.91 -14.59
N PHE A 160 6.58 -12.09 -15.72
CA PHE A 160 5.98 -11.93 -17.05
C PHE A 160 5.22 -13.19 -17.47
#